data_ef3218189cb2f775048076c8eec9f964
#
_entry.id   ef3218189cb2f775048076c8eec9f964
#
_cell.length_a   1.000
_cell.length_b   1.000
_cell.length_c   1.000
_cell.angle_alpha   90.00
_cell.angle_beta   90.00
_cell.angle_gamma   90.00
#
_symmetry.space_group_name_H-M   'P 1'
#
loop_
_entity.id
_entity.type
_entity.pdbx_description
1 polymer ?
#
loop_
_entity_poly.entity_id
_entity_poly.type
_entity_poly.pdbx_seq_one_letter_code
_entity_poly.pdbx_strand_id
1 'polypeptide(L)'
;MNKKVLFITDGLEDLDLKKDTSILMMEESIKLGFDVYQCLVEDLYAENSEVIVFAKKITTVSTSEIKFEDSSTHSIKTFEYSFMRKDPPVDEDYMNALHLLGLAKVMGTKVFNNPVSIKEFNEKVFAIHFAKYIPKTLISSKIDKIKSCLL
;
A
#
# COMPACT_ATOMS: atom_id res chain seq x y z
N MET A 1 11.07 -22.26 -8.96
CA MET A 1 10.05 -21.59 -8.12
C MET A 1 9.67 -20.29 -8.77
N ASN A 2 8.39 -19.97 -8.84
CA ASN A 2 7.93 -18.70 -9.35
C ASN A 2 8.40 -17.56 -8.43
N LYS A 3 8.64 -16.39 -9.00
CA LYS A 3 8.90 -15.18 -8.22
C LYS A 3 7.62 -14.76 -7.51
N LYS A 4 7.74 -14.31 -6.26
CA LYS A 4 6.61 -13.85 -5.44
C LYS A 4 6.50 -12.34 -5.47
N VAL A 5 5.27 -11.83 -5.48
CA VAL A 5 4.97 -10.41 -5.31
C VAL A 5 3.94 -10.22 -4.21
N LEU A 6 4.15 -9.20 -3.37
CA LEU A 6 3.27 -8.86 -2.27
C LEU A 6 2.57 -7.53 -2.54
N PHE A 7 1.27 -7.50 -2.31
CA PHE A 7 0.46 -6.29 -2.29
C PHE A 7 -0.05 -6.03 -0.87
N ILE A 8 0.26 -4.88 -0.31
CA ILE A 8 -0.28 -4.40 0.96
C ILE A 8 -1.41 -3.44 0.61
N THR A 9 -2.65 -3.86 0.82
CA THR A 9 -3.86 -3.14 0.37
C THR A 9 -4.89 -3.04 1.48
N ASP A 10 -6.04 -2.48 1.18
CA ASP A 10 -7.28 -2.68 1.92
C ASP A 10 -7.75 -4.14 1.85
N GLY A 11 -8.78 -4.51 2.62
CA GLY A 11 -9.39 -5.84 2.54
C GLY A 11 -9.82 -6.18 1.10
N LEU A 12 -9.66 -7.43 0.70
CA LEU A 12 -10.02 -7.85 -0.68
C LEU A 12 -11.50 -7.62 -0.97
N GLU A 13 -12.33 -7.65 0.07
CA GLU A 13 -13.77 -7.38 0.03
C GLU A 13 -14.11 -5.89 -0.17
N ASP A 14 -13.19 -4.99 0.16
CA ASP A 14 -13.37 -3.54 0.07
C ASP A 14 -12.85 -2.98 -1.27
N LEU A 15 -12.10 -3.79 -2.04
CA LEU A 15 -11.55 -3.36 -3.33
C LEU A 15 -12.64 -3.34 -4.42
N ASP A 16 -12.75 -2.24 -5.14
CA ASP A 16 -13.59 -2.17 -6.35
C ASP A 16 -12.89 -2.91 -7.49
N LEU A 17 -13.33 -4.15 -7.76
CA LEU A 17 -12.72 -5.01 -8.78
C LEU A 17 -12.65 -4.41 -10.18
N LYS A 18 -13.45 -3.38 -10.48
CA LYS A 18 -13.48 -2.73 -11.80
C LYS A 18 -12.64 -1.47 -11.89
N LYS A 19 -12.34 -0.83 -10.76
CA LYS A 19 -11.72 0.51 -10.73
C LYS A 19 -10.38 0.53 -10.01
N ASP A 20 -10.16 -0.38 -9.03
CA ASP A 20 -8.93 -0.37 -8.27
C ASP A 20 -7.75 -0.82 -9.14
N THR A 21 -6.75 0.04 -9.22
CA THR A 21 -5.53 -0.28 -9.98
C THR A 21 -4.72 -1.41 -9.37
N SER A 22 -4.89 -1.70 -8.08
CA SER A 22 -4.24 -2.85 -7.43
C SER A 22 -4.76 -4.17 -8.00
N ILE A 23 -6.05 -4.25 -8.34
CA ILE A 23 -6.66 -5.40 -9.00
C ILE A 23 -5.99 -5.66 -10.36
N LEU A 24 -5.85 -4.61 -11.18
CA LEU A 24 -5.18 -4.72 -12.47
C LEU A 24 -3.71 -5.15 -12.32
N MET A 25 -3.01 -4.59 -11.32
CA MET A 25 -1.61 -4.95 -11.06
C MET A 25 -1.47 -6.42 -10.62
N MET A 26 -2.39 -6.92 -9.78
CA MET A 26 -2.42 -8.33 -9.36
C MET A 26 -2.69 -9.25 -10.55
N GLU A 27 -3.69 -8.91 -11.38
CA GLU A 27 -4.05 -9.67 -12.58
C GLU A 27 -2.86 -9.78 -13.55
N GLU A 28 -2.22 -8.66 -13.87
CA GLU A 28 -1.05 -8.64 -14.74
C GLU A 28 0.15 -9.38 -14.13
N SER A 29 0.33 -9.31 -12.81
CA SER A 29 1.38 -10.07 -12.11
C SER A 29 1.18 -11.58 -12.26
N ILE A 30 -0.06 -12.08 -12.16
CA ILE A 30 -0.38 -13.50 -12.39
C ILE A 30 -0.08 -13.88 -13.85
N LYS A 31 -0.50 -13.05 -14.83
CA LYS A 31 -0.22 -13.29 -16.27
C LYS A 31 1.28 -13.35 -16.57
N LEU A 32 2.07 -12.56 -15.84
CA LEU A 32 3.55 -12.57 -15.93
C LEU A 32 4.20 -13.75 -15.19
N GLY A 33 3.43 -14.62 -14.58
CA GLY A 33 3.93 -15.84 -13.91
C GLY A 33 4.41 -15.64 -12.48
N PHE A 34 4.02 -14.54 -11.81
CA PHE A 34 4.30 -14.36 -10.40
C PHE A 34 3.30 -15.12 -9.54
N ASP A 35 3.75 -15.65 -8.40
CA ASP A 35 2.87 -15.98 -7.29
C ASP A 35 2.50 -14.68 -6.56
N VAL A 36 1.24 -14.30 -6.60
CA VAL A 36 0.71 -13.05 -6.06
C VAL A 36 0.18 -13.27 -4.65
N TYR A 37 0.55 -12.39 -3.72
CA TYR A 37 0.10 -12.41 -2.33
C TYR A 37 -0.47 -11.05 -1.94
N GLN A 38 -1.42 -11.05 -1.02
CA GLN A 38 -2.02 -9.85 -0.45
C GLN A 38 -2.04 -9.96 1.07
N CYS A 39 -1.84 -8.82 1.75
CA CYS A 39 -2.01 -8.66 3.19
C CYS A 39 -2.54 -7.27 3.53
N LEU A 40 -3.02 -7.11 4.76
CA LEU A 40 -3.37 -5.83 5.36
C LEU A 40 -2.13 -5.18 5.99
N VAL A 41 -2.22 -3.91 6.39
CA VAL A 41 -1.12 -3.22 7.09
C VAL A 41 -0.83 -3.84 8.46
N GLU A 42 -1.86 -4.30 9.16
CA GLU A 42 -1.78 -4.99 10.46
C GLU A 42 -1.17 -6.39 10.39
N ASP A 43 -1.09 -6.97 9.21
CA ASP A 43 -0.48 -8.29 8.99
C ASP A 43 1.06 -8.23 8.89
N LEU A 44 1.63 -7.02 8.93
CA LEU A 44 3.07 -6.80 8.95
C LEU A 44 3.57 -6.71 10.39
N TYR A 45 4.60 -7.46 10.73
CA TYR A 45 5.24 -7.38 12.04
C TYR A 45 6.74 -7.66 11.96
N ALA A 46 7.47 -7.34 13.03
CA ALA A 46 8.89 -7.64 13.13
C ALA A 46 9.12 -8.73 14.18
N GLU A 47 9.87 -9.74 13.84
CA GLU A 47 10.30 -10.81 14.74
C GLU A 47 11.75 -11.17 14.48
N ASN A 48 12.56 -11.31 15.53
CA ASN A 48 13.96 -11.72 15.45
C ASN A 48 14.78 -10.97 14.38
N SER A 49 14.60 -9.64 14.30
CA SER A 49 15.26 -8.77 13.32
C SER A 49 14.85 -9.01 11.85
N GLU A 50 13.73 -9.66 11.63
CA GLU A 50 13.13 -9.83 10.31
C GLU A 50 11.74 -9.16 10.25
N VAL A 51 11.36 -8.68 9.06
CA VAL A 51 9.99 -8.26 8.78
C VAL A 51 9.24 -9.46 8.23
N ILE A 52 8.18 -9.79 8.92
CA ILE A 52 7.32 -10.94 8.63
C ILE A 52 5.97 -10.42 8.14
N VAL A 53 5.33 -11.19 7.30
CA VAL A 53 4.00 -10.89 6.78
C VAL A 53 3.10 -12.12 6.82
N PHE A 54 1.86 -11.93 7.25
CA PHE A 54 0.81 -12.94 7.19
C PHE A 54 -0.07 -12.65 5.99
N ALA A 55 0.07 -13.41 4.90
CA ALA A 55 -0.47 -13.06 3.59
C ALA A 55 -1.29 -14.20 2.96
N LYS A 56 -2.35 -13.82 2.25
CA LYS A 56 -3.17 -14.70 1.40
C LYS A 56 -2.53 -14.83 0.03
N LYS A 57 -2.46 -16.04 -0.52
CA LYS A 57 -2.06 -16.25 -1.91
C LYS A 57 -3.27 -16.05 -2.83
N ILE A 58 -3.17 -15.14 -3.77
CA ILE A 58 -4.21 -14.90 -4.77
C ILE A 58 -4.08 -15.94 -5.88
N THR A 59 -5.15 -16.69 -6.11
CA THR A 59 -5.20 -17.75 -7.14
C THR A 59 -5.89 -17.28 -8.41
N THR A 60 -6.87 -16.37 -8.27
CA THR A 60 -7.58 -15.76 -9.40
C THR A 60 -7.91 -14.34 -9.06
N VAL A 61 -7.73 -13.42 -10.00
CA VAL A 61 -8.19 -12.04 -9.90
C VAL A 61 -8.64 -11.56 -11.28
N SER A 62 -9.80 -10.90 -11.31
CA SER A 62 -10.40 -10.29 -12.50
C SER A 62 -11.36 -9.18 -12.09
N THR A 63 -11.96 -8.52 -13.06
CA THR A 63 -12.99 -7.50 -12.82
C THR A 63 -14.31 -8.06 -12.26
N SER A 64 -14.45 -9.36 -12.11
CA SER A 64 -15.68 -10.03 -11.65
C SER A 64 -15.49 -10.89 -10.39
N GLU A 65 -14.28 -11.35 -10.12
CA GLU A 65 -14.01 -12.20 -8.95
C GLU A 65 -12.57 -12.12 -8.50
N ILE A 66 -12.37 -12.39 -7.22
CA ILE A 66 -11.07 -12.65 -6.62
C ILE A 66 -11.14 -13.93 -5.79
N LYS A 67 -10.16 -14.82 -5.96
CA LYS A 67 -10.03 -16.06 -5.19
C LYS A 67 -8.64 -16.13 -4.56
N PHE A 68 -8.57 -16.65 -3.37
CA PHE A 68 -7.34 -16.76 -2.60
C PHE A 68 -7.31 -18.02 -1.75
N GLU A 69 -6.11 -18.42 -1.35
CA GLU A 69 -5.86 -19.49 -0.38
C GLU A 69 -5.84 -18.90 1.05
N ASP A 70 -5.88 -19.76 2.06
CA ASP A 70 -5.71 -19.36 3.45
C ASP A 70 -4.38 -18.63 3.65
N SER A 71 -4.38 -17.70 4.60
CA SER A 71 -3.19 -16.92 4.94
C SER A 71 -2.07 -17.79 5.47
N SER A 72 -0.84 -17.43 5.12
CA SER A 72 0.38 -18.08 5.60
C SER A 72 1.47 -17.06 5.91
N THR A 73 2.36 -17.46 6.81
CA THR A 73 3.46 -16.59 7.28
C THR A 73 4.66 -16.66 6.33
N HIS A 74 5.20 -15.51 5.99
CA HIS A 74 6.37 -15.38 5.12
C HIS A 74 7.35 -14.32 5.66
N SER A 75 8.65 -14.55 5.48
CA SER A 75 9.61 -13.44 5.55
C SER A 75 9.41 -12.54 4.33
N ILE A 76 9.34 -11.22 4.53
CA ILE A 76 9.15 -10.26 3.44
C ILE A 76 10.27 -10.34 2.38
N LYS A 77 11.45 -10.81 2.76
CA LYS A 77 12.59 -11.04 1.85
C LYS A 77 12.33 -12.09 0.77
N THR A 78 11.31 -12.93 0.96
CA THR A 78 10.95 -13.96 -0.03
C THR A 78 10.20 -13.39 -1.24
N PHE A 79 9.75 -12.15 -1.14
CA PHE A 79 9.07 -11.45 -2.22
C PHE A 79 10.06 -10.68 -3.09
N GLU A 80 10.00 -10.86 -4.41
CA GLU A 80 10.81 -10.09 -5.37
C GLU A 80 10.44 -8.61 -5.33
N TYR A 81 9.12 -8.32 -5.18
CA TYR A 81 8.57 -6.98 -5.08
C TYR A 81 7.48 -6.94 -4.01
N SER A 82 7.41 -5.82 -3.27
CA SER A 82 6.34 -5.52 -2.32
C SER A 82 5.76 -4.14 -2.65
N PHE A 83 4.45 -4.05 -2.83
CA PHE A 83 3.74 -2.83 -3.21
C PHE A 83 2.89 -2.32 -2.06
N MET A 84 3.21 -1.11 -1.56
CA MET A 84 2.33 -0.39 -0.61
C MET A 84 1.23 0.31 -1.39
N ARG A 85 0.02 -0.25 -1.32
CA ARG A 85 -1.16 0.17 -2.08
C ARG A 85 -2.40 0.40 -1.19
N LYS A 86 -2.22 0.39 0.13
CA LYS A 86 -3.27 0.74 1.09
C LYS A 86 -3.68 2.20 0.89
N ASP A 87 -4.98 2.43 0.75
CA ASP A 87 -5.54 3.77 0.68
C ASP A 87 -5.63 4.43 2.08
N PRO A 88 -5.74 5.76 2.18
CA PRO A 88 -6.01 6.44 3.45
C PRO A 88 -7.22 5.84 4.19
N PRO A 89 -7.31 5.95 5.52
CA PRO A 89 -6.64 6.94 6.35
C PRO A 89 -5.19 6.58 6.68
N VAL A 90 -4.36 7.62 6.87
CA VAL A 90 -2.98 7.49 7.37
C VAL A 90 -3.05 7.58 8.90
N ASP A 91 -3.33 6.45 9.51
CA ASP A 91 -3.40 6.24 10.95
C ASP A 91 -2.11 5.62 11.51
N GLU A 92 -2.13 5.20 12.76
CA GLU A 92 -0.97 4.61 13.43
C GLU A 92 -0.57 3.27 12.79
N ASP A 93 -1.52 2.44 12.40
CA ASP A 93 -1.24 1.14 11.77
C ASP A 93 -0.62 1.33 10.38
N TYR A 94 -1.14 2.26 9.60
CA TYR A 94 -0.54 2.67 8.33
C TYR A 94 0.91 3.15 8.52
N MET A 95 1.16 4.00 9.53
CA MET A 95 2.50 4.52 9.81
C MET A 95 3.44 3.43 10.30
N ASN A 96 2.98 2.51 11.15
CA ASN A 96 3.75 1.36 11.61
C ASN A 96 4.15 0.45 10.43
N ALA A 97 3.21 0.17 9.53
CA ALA A 97 3.51 -0.58 8.31
C ALA A 97 4.59 0.11 7.46
N LEU A 98 4.55 1.44 7.30
CA LEU A 98 5.60 2.19 6.59
C LEU A 98 6.97 2.10 7.29
N HIS A 99 7.01 2.06 8.63
CA HIS A 99 8.26 1.84 9.37
C HIS A 99 8.84 0.44 9.11
N LEU A 100 8.00 -0.59 9.17
CA LEU A 100 8.39 -1.97 8.88
C LEU A 100 8.86 -2.14 7.43
N LEU A 101 8.13 -1.56 6.47
CA LEU A 101 8.53 -1.57 5.05
C LEU A 101 9.82 -0.79 4.81
N GLY A 102 10.05 0.30 5.55
CA GLY A 102 11.32 1.03 5.54
C GLY A 102 12.48 0.16 6.02
N LEU A 103 12.29 -0.59 7.10
CA LEU A 103 13.26 -1.57 7.60
C LEU A 103 13.52 -2.68 6.56
N ALA A 104 12.46 -3.26 6.01
CA ALA A 104 12.56 -4.28 4.96
C ALA A 104 13.37 -3.79 3.76
N LYS A 105 13.17 -2.53 3.35
CA LYS A 105 13.93 -1.90 2.26
C LYS A 105 15.42 -1.76 2.59
N VAL A 106 15.77 -1.33 3.81
CA VAL A 106 17.18 -1.29 4.28
C VAL A 106 17.80 -2.68 4.25
N MET A 107 17.01 -3.72 4.51
CA MET A 107 17.45 -5.12 4.47
C MET A 107 17.48 -5.73 3.05
N GLY A 108 17.20 -4.93 2.00
CA GLY A 108 17.35 -5.32 0.61
C GLY A 108 16.05 -5.71 -0.12
N THR A 109 14.87 -5.64 0.55
CA THR A 109 13.58 -5.89 -0.11
C THR A 109 13.24 -4.73 -1.05
N LYS A 110 12.76 -5.05 -2.26
CA LYS A 110 12.30 -4.04 -3.22
C LYS A 110 10.87 -3.60 -2.90
N VAL A 111 10.74 -2.48 -2.22
CA VAL A 111 9.43 -1.92 -1.78
C VAL A 111 9.05 -0.73 -2.66
N PHE A 112 7.83 -0.75 -3.18
CA PHE A 112 7.12 0.27 -3.94
C PHE A 112 5.72 0.51 -3.31
N ASN A 113 5.24 1.68 -3.15
CA ASN A 113 5.90 2.99 -3.23
C ASN A 113 6.95 3.12 -2.13
N ASN A 114 7.87 4.11 -2.26
CA ASN A 114 8.93 4.28 -1.27
C ASN A 114 8.36 4.68 0.10
N PRO A 115 8.53 3.86 1.17
CA PRO A 115 7.94 4.13 2.48
C PRO A 115 8.40 5.45 3.10
N VAL A 116 9.65 5.84 2.87
CA VAL A 116 10.20 7.13 3.36
C VAL A 116 9.48 8.29 2.67
N SER A 117 9.34 8.23 1.35
CA SER A 117 8.67 9.28 0.58
C SER A 117 7.19 9.41 0.96
N ILE A 118 6.48 8.30 1.21
CA ILE A 118 5.08 8.37 1.67
C ILE A 118 4.98 9.10 3.01
N LYS A 119 5.89 8.84 3.94
CA LYS A 119 5.91 9.51 5.26
C LYS A 119 6.25 11.00 5.17
N GLU A 120 7.18 11.36 4.30
CA GLU A 120 7.69 12.74 4.20
C GLU A 120 6.81 13.65 3.33
N PHE A 121 6.19 13.11 2.29
CA PHE A 121 5.44 13.88 1.30
C PHE A 121 3.94 13.67 1.41
N ASN A 122 3.30 14.40 2.35
CA ASN A 122 1.84 14.49 2.35
C ASN A 122 1.36 15.15 1.05
N GLU A 123 0.58 14.43 0.25
CA GLU A 123 0.16 14.85 -1.10
C GLU A 123 -0.55 16.21 -1.14
N LYS A 124 -1.33 16.56 -0.10
CA LYS A 124 -2.08 17.82 -0.04
C LYS A 124 -1.16 18.98 0.31
N VAL A 125 -0.33 18.81 1.36
CA VAL A 125 0.57 19.86 1.84
C VAL A 125 1.72 20.07 0.86
N PHE A 126 2.27 18.98 0.32
CA PHE A 126 3.37 19.05 -0.64
C PHE A 126 2.98 19.75 -1.94
N ALA A 127 1.73 19.67 -2.36
CA ALA A 127 1.22 20.37 -3.53
C ALA A 127 1.40 21.90 -3.46
N ILE A 128 1.47 22.48 -2.24
CA ILE A 128 1.68 23.92 -2.03
C ILE A 128 3.04 24.39 -2.58
N HIS A 129 4.06 23.54 -2.62
CA HIS A 129 5.34 23.86 -3.28
C HIS A 129 5.18 24.18 -4.77
N PHE A 130 4.07 23.75 -5.36
CA PHE A 130 3.71 23.98 -6.75
C PHE A 130 2.58 24.99 -6.92
N ALA A 131 2.47 25.97 -6.00
CA ALA A 131 1.37 26.94 -5.95
C ALA A 131 1.07 27.64 -7.29
N LYS A 132 2.05 27.73 -8.17
CA LYS A 132 1.89 28.29 -9.53
C LYS A 132 0.96 27.44 -10.41
N TYR A 133 0.84 26.15 -10.12
CA TYR A 133 0.12 25.16 -10.94
C TYR A 133 -1.15 24.62 -10.30
N ILE A 134 -1.47 25.06 -9.08
CA ILE A 134 -2.67 24.63 -8.34
C ILE A 134 -3.62 25.81 -8.17
N PRO A 135 -4.94 25.57 -8.02
CA PRO A 135 -5.90 26.64 -7.69
C PRO A 135 -5.62 27.21 -6.30
N LYS A 136 -6.29 28.32 -5.95
CA LYS A 136 -6.28 28.84 -4.58
C LYS A 136 -6.65 27.72 -3.62
N THR A 137 -5.74 27.41 -2.70
CA THR A 137 -5.86 26.24 -1.81
C THR A 137 -5.72 26.68 -0.36
N LEU A 138 -6.64 26.24 0.49
CA LEU A 138 -6.56 26.34 1.95
C LEU A 138 -6.48 24.94 2.53
N ILE A 139 -5.50 24.68 3.37
CA ILE A 139 -5.36 23.46 4.18
C ILE A 139 -5.41 23.88 5.65
N SER A 140 -6.42 23.42 6.37
CA SER A 140 -6.62 23.77 7.79
C SER A 140 -7.42 22.70 8.52
N SER A 141 -7.06 22.43 9.78
CA SER A 141 -7.88 21.67 10.72
C SER A 141 -8.94 22.54 11.43
N LYS A 142 -8.90 23.88 11.26
CA LYS A 142 -9.84 24.81 11.89
C LYS A 142 -11.03 25.07 10.98
N ILE A 143 -12.21 24.59 11.39
CA ILE A 143 -13.48 24.71 10.63
C ILE A 143 -13.81 26.19 10.31
N ASP A 144 -13.61 27.10 11.26
CA ASP A 144 -13.92 28.53 11.06
C ASP A 144 -13.04 29.16 9.94
N LYS A 145 -11.80 28.72 9.80
CA LYS A 145 -10.95 29.16 8.68
C LYS A 145 -11.45 28.63 7.34
N ILE A 146 -11.95 27.40 7.32
CA ILE A 146 -12.54 26.81 6.11
C ILE A 146 -13.80 27.57 5.73
N LYS A 147 -14.71 27.82 6.69
CA LYS A 147 -15.95 28.58 6.45
C LYS A 147 -15.67 29.98 5.92
N SER A 148 -14.69 30.69 6.49
CA SER A 148 -14.35 32.06 6.04
C SER A 148 -13.71 32.12 4.65
N CYS A 149 -13.24 31.01 4.10
CA CYS A 149 -12.68 30.93 2.75
C CYS A 149 -13.73 30.65 1.67
N LEU A 150 -14.94 30.19 2.06
CA LEU A 150 -16.05 29.86 1.16
C LEU A 150 -17.00 31.04 0.93
N LEU A 151 -16.80 32.14 1.67
CA LEU A 151 -17.51 33.41 1.53
C LEU A 151 -16.70 34.40 0.70
#